data_e7869388ae0786adc168840f536302d7
#
_entry.id   e7869388ae0786adc168840f536302d7
#
_cell.length_a   1.000
_cell.length_b   1.000
_cell.length_c   1.000
_cell.angle_alpha   90.00
_cell.angle_beta   90.00
_cell.angle_gamma   90.00
#
_symmetry.space_group_name_H-M   'P 1'
#
loop_
_entity.id
_entity.type
_entity.pdbx_description
1 polymer ?
#
loop_
_entity_poly.entity_id
_entity_poly.type
_entity_poly.pdbx_seq_one_letter_code
_entity_poly.pdbx_strand_id
1 'polypeptide(L)'
;MTGELPLPYRRNVGAVLFDYRGLVFVARRADLPNAEGAAGGWQLPQGGIDADEDPRTAVLRELAEEIGTARAEIIGEHPEWLRYDLPAELVGRALGGRYRGQLQRWFALRFLGTDADIRLDLDPHPEFDAWRWAELSELPALAVDFKRPIYEALVTSFARFATSG
;
A
#
# COMPACT_ATOMS: atom_id res chain seq x y z
N MET A 1 33.68 -1.69 -17.32
CA MET A 1 32.60 -2.29 -16.58
C MET A 1 32.83 -2.14 -15.10
N THR A 2 31.91 -1.50 -14.42
CA THR A 2 32.12 -1.10 -13.05
C THR A 2 32.04 -2.22 -12.03
N GLY A 3 31.40 -3.33 -12.36
CA GLY A 3 31.22 -4.41 -11.41
C GLY A 3 30.26 -4.11 -10.28
N GLU A 4 29.52 -3.02 -10.34
CA GLU A 4 28.55 -2.69 -9.33
C GLU A 4 27.34 -3.62 -9.45
N LEU A 5 26.95 -4.21 -8.31
CA LEU A 5 25.74 -5.01 -8.26
C LEU A 5 24.54 -4.07 -8.27
N PRO A 6 23.44 -4.47 -8.95
CA PRO A 6 22.23 -3.65 -8.90
C PRO A 6 21.71 -3.54 -7.48
N LEU A 7 21.03 -2.43 -7.17
CA LEU A 7 20.41 -2.26 -5.87
C LEU A 7 19.34 -3.35 -5.65
N PRO A 8 19.13 -3.77 -4.40
CA PRO A 8 18.10 -4.76 -4.11
C PRO A 8 16.69 -4.15 -4.17
N TYR A 9 15.70 -5.02 -4.17
CA TYR A 9 14.31 -4.62 -3.94
C TYR A 9 14.03 -4.59 -2.45
N ARG A 10 13.24 -3.61 -2.02
CA ARG A 10 12.77 -3.57 -0.64
C ARG A 10 11.55 -4.49 -0.52
N ARG A 11 11.59 -5.41 0.45
CA ARG A 11 10.45 -6.29 0.70
C ARG A 11 9.43 -5.55 1.56
N ASN A 12 8.18 -5.52 1.11
CA ASN A 12 7.14 -4.88 1.88
C ASN A 12 5.79 -5.59 1.73
N VAL A 13 4.83 -5.17 2.53
CA VAL A 13 3.47 -5.67 2.48
C VAL A 13 2.54 -4.51 2.17
N GLY A 14 1.40 -4.84 1.54
CA GLY A 14 0.36 -3.87 1.27
C GLY A 14 -1.01 -4.42 1.63
N ALA A 15 -1.92 -3.52 1.94
CA ALA A 15 -3.26 -3.87 2.38
C ALA A 15 -4.32 -3.26 1.46
N VAL A 16 -5.21 -4.11 0.96
CA VAL A 16 -6.46 -3.67 0.36
C VAL A 16 -7.52 -3.90 1.43
N LEU A 17 -7.88 -2.85 2.14
CA LEU A 17 -8.79 -2.92 3.29
C LEU A 17 -10.21 -2.60 2.83
N PHE A 18 -11.10 -3.58 2.92
CA PHE A 18 -12.50 -3.46 2.51
C PHE A 18 -13.40 -3.19 3.70
N ASP A 19 -14.33 -2.23 3.55
CA ASP A 19 -15.37 -2.03 4.54
C ASP A 19 -16.56 -2.98 4.25
N TYR A 20 -17.62 -2.86 5.05
CA TYR A 20 -18.79 -3.72 4.91
C TYR A 20 -19.51 -3.56 3.57
N ARG A 21 -19.28 -2.47 2.86
CA ARG A 21 -19.90 -2.21 1.55
C ARG A 21 -19.04 -2.70 0.40
N GLY A 22 -17.84 -3.22 0.69
CA GLY A 22 -16.89 -3.60 -0.34
C GLY A 22 -16.09 -2.43 -0.91
N LEU A 23 -16.11 -1.29 -0.23
CA LEU A 23 -15.27 -0.14 -0.60
C LEU A 23 -13.89 -0.29 0.02
N VAL A 24 -12.92 0.36 -0.58
CA VAL A 24 -11.50 0.21 -0.23
C VAL A 24 -10.97 1.47 0.41
N PHE A 25 -10.20 1.31 1.48
CA PHE A 25 -9.50 2.42 2.14
C PHE A 25 -8.37 2.92 1.25
N VAL A 26 -8.38 4.23 0.98
CA VAL A 26 -7.26 4.91 0.33
C VAL A 26 -6.90 6.14 1.14
N ALA A 27 -5.62 6.48 1.14
CA ALA A 27 -5.12 7.61 1.92
C ALA A 27 -4.16 8.46 1.10
N ARG A 28 -4.11 9.74 1.44
CA ARG A 28 -3.24 10.69 0.74
C ARG A 28 -1.97 10.92 1.54
N ARG A 29 -0.83 10.84 0.88
CA ARG A 29 0.47 11.07 1.53
C ARG A 29 0.62 12.53 1.91
N ALA A 30 1.03 12.75 3.16
CA ALA A 30 1.21 14.09 3.69
C ALA A 30 2.44 14.79 3.11
N ASP A 31 3.46 14.02 2.75
CA ASP A 31 4.75 14.56 2.31
C ASP A 31 4.85 14.77 0.79
N LEU A 32 3.85 14.29 0.03
CA LEU A 32 3.92 14.33 -1.44
C LEU A 32 2.62 14.85 -2.06
N PRO A 33 2.14 16.03 -1.65
CA PRO A 33 0.84 16.50 -2.12
C PRO A 33 0.76 16.70 -3.64
N ASN A 34 1.89 16.94 -4.31
CA ASN A 34 1.91 17.16 -5.75
C ASN A 34 3.07 16.48 -6.45
N ALA A 35 3.79 15.60 -5.76
CA ALA A 35 5.08 15.14 -6.26
C ALA A 35 4.99 13.99 -7.26
N GLU A 36 3.90 13.26 -7.29
CA GLU A 36 3.83 12.04 -8.09
C GLU A 36 2.71 12.03 -9.10
N GLY A 37 2.39 13.16 -9.67
CA GLY A 37 1.49 13.23 -10.79
C GLY A 37 0.04 13.48 -10.42
N ALA A 38 -0.85 13.21 -11.37
CA ALA A 38 -2.26 13.59 -11.31
C ALA A 38 -3.04 12.95 -10.17
N ALA A 39 -2.54 11.86 -9.62
CA ALA A 39 -3.23 11.14 -8.55
C ALA A 39 -3.17 11.86 -7.19
N GLY A 40 -2.33 12.88 -7.05
CA GLY A 40 -2.26 13.66 -5.81
C GLY A 40 -1.77 12.88 -4.61
N GLY A 41 -1.04 11.80 -4.82
CA GLY A 41 -0.45 11.04 -3.72
C GLY A 41 -1.38 10.07 -3.01
N TRP A 42 -2.54 9.77 -3.55
CA TRP A 42 -3.44 8.76 -2.98
C TRP A 42 -2.90 7.37 -3.18
N GLN A 43 -2.94 6.55 -2.13
CA GLN A 43 -2.40 5.19 -2.19
C GLN A 43 -3.05 4.26 -1.16
N LEU A 44 -2.74 2.98 -1.31
CA LEU A 44 -3.11 1.96 -0.34
C LEU A 44 -2.08 1.90 0.79
N PRO A 45 -2.47 1.49 2.01
CA PRO A 45 -1.51 1.28 3.10
C PRO A 45 -0.46 0.25 2.70
N GLN A 46 0.80 0.54 3.02
CA GLN A 46 1.90 -0.37 2.74
C GLN A 46 3.09 -0.01 3.64
N GLY A 47 3.95 -0.97 3.86
CA GLY A 47 5.14 -0.73 4.66
C GLY A 47 6.14 -1.88 4.60
N GLY A 48 7.34 -1.64 5.11
CA GLY A 48 8.42 -2.61 5.07
C GLY A 48 8.18 -3.80 6.00
N ILE A 49 8.73 -4.94 5.61
CA ILE A 49 8.74 -6.14 6.43
C ILE A 49 10.04 -6.12 7.22
N ASP A 50 9.94 -6.28 8.55
CA ASP A 50 11.13 -6.36 9.39
C ASP A 50 11.83 -7.71 9.19
N ALA A 51 13.13 -7.77 9.53
CA ALA A 51 13.88 -9.00 9.42
C ALA A 51 13.17 -10.12 10.21
N ASP A 52 13.03 -11.27 9.56
CA ASP A 52 12.38 -12.45 10.14
C ASP A 52 10.90 -12.29 10.49
N GLU A 53 10.27 -11.19 10.05
CA GLU A 53 8.85 -10.99 10.28
C GLU A 53 8.03 -11.69 9.22
N ASP A 54 6.95 -12.37 9.64
CA ASP A 54 6.01 -12.99 8.72
C ASP A 54 5.20 -11.89 8.03
N PRO A 55 4.98 -11.98 6.69
CA PRO A 55 4.20 -10.97 5.97
C PRO A 55 2.80 -10.72 6.54
N ARG A 56 2.12 -11.76 7.02
CA ARG A 56 0.77 -11.59 7.60
C ARG A 56 0.81 -10.78 8.89
N THR A 57 1.84 -10.97 9.69
CA THR A 57 2.06 -10.16 10.89
C THR A 57 2.43 -8.74 10.51
N ALA A 58 3.27 -8.59 9.50
CA ALA A 58 3.73 -7.28 9.04
C ALA A 58 2.58 -6.41 8.54
N VAL A 59 1.64 -6.98 7.78
CA VAL A 59 0.55 -6.17 7.23
C VAL A 59 -0.35 -5.63 8.32
N LEU A 60 -0.62 -6.41 9.36
CA LEU A 60 -1.43 -5.94 10.48
C LEU A 60 -0.68 -4.88 11.31
N ARG A 61 0.61 -5.06 11.50
CA ARG A 61 1.44 -4.07 12.19
C ARG A 61 1.47 -2.74 11.44
N GLU A 62 1.73 -2.80 10.13
CA GLU A 62 1.77 -1.59 9.31
C GLU A 62 0.41 -0.88 9.28
N LEU A 63 -0.67 -1.66 9.21
CA LEU A 63 -1.99 -1.07 9.25
C LEU A 63 -2.22 -0.30 10.57
N ALA A 64 -1.85 -0.90 11.70
CA ALA A 64 -2.00 -0.25 12.99
C ALA A 64 -1.17 1.04 13.07
N GLU A 65 0.04 1.01 12.53
CA GLU A 65 0.92 2.19 12.54
C GLU A 65 0.38 3.31 11.65
N GLU A 66 -0.14 2.98 10.47
CA GLU A 66 -0.52 3.98 9.48
C GLU A 66 -1.92 4.53 9.68
N ILE A 67 -2.88 3.70 10.10
CA ILE A 67 -4.27 4.14 10.23
C ILE A 67 -4.81 4.06 11.66
N GLY A 68 -3.97 3.71 12.61
CA GLY A 68 -4.32 3.77 14.02
C GLY A 68 -5.13 2.60 14.55
N THR A 69 -5.39 1.58 13.75
CA THR A 69 -6.15 0.42 14.20
C THR A 69 -5.73 -0.84 13.45
N ALA A 70 -5.74 -1.96 14.17
CA ALA A 70 -5.55 -3.28 13.59
C ALA A 70 -6.84 -4.10 13.61
N ARG A 71 -8.00 -3.42 13.71
CA ARG A 71 -9.31 -4.09 13.68
C ARG A 71 -9.64 -4.54 12.26
N ALA A 72 -8.93 -5.56 11.82
CA ALA A 72 -9.07 -6.08 10.47
C ALA A 72 -8.74 -7.57 10.47
N GLU A 73 -9.33 -8.27 9.53
CA GLU A 73 -9.12 -9.69 9.36
C GLU A 73 -8.59 -9.92 7.95
N ILE A 74 -7.55 -10.72 7.81
CA ILE A 74 -7.04 -11.09 6.49
C ILE A 74 -8.01 -12.08 5.86
N ILE A 75 -8.58 -11.72 4.71
CA ILE A 75 -9.56 -12.55 4.01
C ILE A 75 -9.04 -13.08 2.68
N GLY A 76 -7.90 -12.62 2.23
CA GLY A 76 -7.29 -13.10 1.00
C GLY A 76 -5.86 -12.63 0.87
N GLU A 77 -5.14 -13.26 -0.04
CA GLU A 77 -3.75 -12.96 -0.29
C GLU A 77 -3.51 -13.12 -1.78
N HIS A 78 -2.86 -12.14 -2.40
CA HIS A 78 -2.47 -12.28 -3.79
C HIS A 78 -1.40 -13.37 -3.85
N PRO A 79 -1.54 -14.35 -4.78
CA PRO A 79 -0.70 -15.55 -4.73
C PRO A 79 0.78 -15.31 -5.03
N GLU A 80 1.10 -14.21 -5.68
CA GLU A 80 2.47 -13.92 -6.09
C GLU A 80 2.97 -12.63 -5.46
N TRP A 81 4.29 -12.51 -5.28
CA TRP A 81 4.91 -11.24 -4.95
C TRP A 81 4.82 -10.34 -6.18
N LEU A 82 4.34 -9.12 -5.99
CA LEU A 82 4.28 -8.13 -7.07
C LEU A 82 5.46 -7.17 -6.93
N ARG A 83 6.02 -6.78 -8.06
CA ARG A 83 7.25 -6.01 -8.10
C ARG A 83 7.07 -4.76 -8.94
N TYR A 84 7.65 -3.65 -8.52
CA TYR A 84 7.83 -2.51 -9.40
C TYR A 84 9.24 -1.97 -9.24
N ASP A 85 9.74 -1.37 -10.33
CA ASP A 85 11.02 -0.68 -10.33
C ASP A 85 10.78 0.81 -10.25
N LEU A 86 11.62 1.52 -9.49
CA LEU A 86 11.57 2.96 -9.45
C LEU A 86 12.00 3.52 -10.81
N PRO A 87 11.36 4.62 -11.27
CA PRO A 87 11.89 5.35 -12.41
C PRO A 87 13.34 5.77 -12.15
N ALA A 88 14.14 5.87 -13.21
CA ALA A 88 15.56 6.17 -13.06
C ALA A 88 15.83 7.42 -12.24
N GLU A 89 15.01 8.45 -12.38
CA GLU A 89 15.17 9.71 -11.65
C GLU A 89 14.89 9.58 -10.15
N LEU A 90 14.23 8.51 -9.71
CA LEU A 90 13.96 8.29 -8.29
C LEU A 90 14.93 7.32 -7.63
N VAL A 91 15.70 6.58 -8.41
CA VAL A 91 16.72 5.69 -7.86
C VAL A 91 17.78 6.55 -7.18
N GLY A 92 18.13 6.19 -5.95
CA GLY A 92 19.06 6.98 -5.14
C GLY A 92 18.40 8.08 -4.32
N ARG A 93 17.09 8.31 -4.51
CA ARG A 93 16.34 9.32 -3.76
C ARG A 93 15.20 8.72 -2.95
N ALA A 94 14.31 7.97 -3.62
CA ALA A 94 13.18 7.32 -2.95
C ALA A 94 13.65 6.11 -2.15
N LEU A 95 12.88 5.69 -1.18
CA LEU A 95 13.16 4.51 -0.35
C LEU A 95 14.52 4.57 0.34
N GLY A 96 14.92 5.77 0.77
CA GLY A 96 16.20 5.98 1.43
C GLY A 96 17.41 5.88 0.51
N GLY A 97 17.19 5.84 -0.79
CA GLY A 97 18.28 5.78 -1.77
C GLY A 97 18.97 4.42 -1.87
N ARG A 98 18.42 3.38 -1.23
CA ARG A 98 19.11 2.08 -1.12
C ARG A 98 18.49 0.96 -1.95
N TYR A 99 17.39 1.24 -2.65
CA TYR A 99 16.63 0.21 -3.34
C TYR A 99 16.32 0.61 -4.77
N ARG A 100 16.18 -0.39 -5.64
CA ARG A 100 15.77 -0.18 -7.03
C ARG A 100 14.25 -0.20 -7.23
N GLY A 101 13.51 -0.62 -6.21
CA GLY A 101 12.07 -0.75 -6.24
C GLY A 101 11.59 -1.56 -5.07
N GLN A 102 10.39 -2.07 -5.15
CA GLN A 102 9.81 -2.87 -4.07
C GLN A 102 9.29 -4.21 -4.59
N LEU A 103 9.40 -5.21 -3.73
CA LEU A 103 8.82 -6.53 -3.93
C LEU A 103 7.74 -6.68 -2.87
N GLN A 104 6.48 -6.75 -3.28
CA GLN A 104 5.35 -6.56 -2.39
C GLN A 104 4.47 -7.80 -2.27
N ARG A 105 4.12 -8.13 -1.03
CA ARG A 105 3.12 -9.15 -0.74
C ARG A 105 1.82 -8.43 -0.40
N TRP A 106 0.76 -8.68 -1.15
CA TRP A 106 -0.51 -7.97 -1.00
C TRP A 106 -1.59 -8.84 -0.38
N PHE A 107 -2.34 -8.24 0.54
CA PHE A 107 -3.43 -8.92 1.25
C PHE A 107 -4.72 -8.15 1.09
N ALA A 108 -5.83 -8.90 1.04
CA ALA A 108 -7.16 -8.33 1.19
C ALA A 108 -7.57 -8.51 2.64
N LEU A 109 -8.08 -7.44 3.25
CA LEU A 109 -8.51 -7.47 4.64
C LEU A 109 -9.94 -6.92 4.75
N ARG A 110 -10.69 -7.45 5.72
CA ARG A 110 -12.01 -6.94 6.07
C ARG A 110 -11.87 -6.04 7.28
N PHE A 111 -12.34 -4.80 7.18
CA PHE A 111 -12.33 -3.89 8.32
C PHE A 111 -13.42 -4.29 9.30
N LEU A 112 -13.06 -4.44 10.57
CA LEU A 112 -13.97 -4.87 11.63
C LEU A 112 -14.37 -3.72 12.56
N GLY A 113 -13.86 -2.53 12.32
CA GLY A 113 -14.16 -1.36 13.11
C GLY A 113 -15.10 -0.40 12.41
N THR A 114 -15.14 0.82 12.91
CA THR A 114 -15.91 1.92 12.31
C THR A 114 -14.94 3.02 11.88
N ASP A 115 -15.45 3.99 11.11
CA ASP A 115 -14.64 5.12 10.67
C ASP A 115 -13.98 5.84 11.84
N ALA A 116 -14.63 5.88 12.99
CA ALA A 116 -14.09 6.54 14.18
C ALA A 116 -12.82 5.87 14.72
N ASP A 117 -12.58 4.60 14.37
CA ASP A 117 -11.38 3.89 14.80
C ASP A 117 -10.15 4.29 13.97
N ILE A 118 -10.37 4.92 12.82
CA ILE A 118 -9.26 5.30 11.93
C ILE A 118 -8.65 6.60 12.42
N ARG A 119 -7.37 6.54 12.76
CA ARG A 119 -6.62 7.68 13.29
C ARG A 119 -5.30 7.81 12.54
N LEU A 120 -5.16 8.86 11.77
CA LEU A 120 -3.93 9.12 11.02
C LEU A 120 -2.90 9.91 11.83
N ASP A 121 -3.29 10.42 12.99
CA ASP A 121 -2.50 11.37 13.79
C ASP A 121 -1.82 10.74 15.02
N LEU A 122 -1.80 9.42 15.12
CA LEU A 122 -1.19 8.76 16.29
C LEU A 122 0.34 8.73 16.22
N ASP A 123 0.91 8.79 15.01
CA ASP A 123 2.36 8.85 14.83
C ASP A 123 2.79 10.32 14.88
N PRO A 124 3.93 10.64 15.52
CA PRO A 124 4.45 12.02 15.53
C PRO A 124 4.73 12.56 14.12
N HIS A 125 4.99 11.68 13.17
CA HIS A 125 5.22 12.06 11.76
C HIS A 125 4.23 11.29 10.89
N PRO A 126 2.96 11.71 10.83
CA PRO A 126 1.94 10.97 10.09
C PRO A 126 2.30 10.82 8.62
N GLU A 127 2.16 9.62 8.10
CA GLU A 127 2.41 9.35 6.69
C GLU A 127 1.30 9.91 5.80
N PHE A 128 0.08 9.93 6.31
CA PHE A 128 -1.10 10.36 5.56
C PHE A 128 -1.77 11.55 6.24
N ASP A 129 -2.37 12.45 5.44
CA ASP A 129 -3.10 13.60 5.95
C ASP A 129 -4.59 13.59 5.62
N ALA A 130 -5.04 12.61 4.83
CA ALA A 130 -6.46 12.44 4.49
C ALA A 130 -6.71 11.00 4.09
N TRP A 131 -7.96 10.57 4.21
CA TRP A 131 -8.36 9.25 3.78
C TRP A 131 -9.81 9.24 3.32
N ARG A 132 -10.19 8.22 2.54
CA ARG A 132 -11.58 8.00 2.15
C ARG A 132 -11.79 6.55 1.75
N TRP A 133 -13.05 6.16 1.62
CA TRP A 133 -13.41 4.88 1.01
C TRP A 133 -13.61 5.10 -0.49
N ALA A 134 -13.09 4.20 -1.30
CA ALA A 134 -13.14 4.29 -2.75
C ALA A 134 -13.61 2.97 -3.35
N GLU A 135 -14.10 3.03 -4.59
CA GLU A 135 -14.39 1.81 -5.33
C GLU A 135 -13.08 1.11 -5.69
N LEU A 136 -13.06 -0.22 -5.64
CA LEU A 136 -11.86 -0.97 -6.03
C LEU A 136 -11.41 -0.60 -7.44
N SER A 137 -12.37 -0.40 -8.35
CA SER A 137 -12.09 -0.05 -9.75
C SER A 137 -11.40 1.30 -9.93
N GLU A 138 -11.42 2.17 -8.92
CA GLU A 138 -10.74 3.46 -9.00
C GLU A 138 -9.22 3.35 -8.80
N LEU A 139 -8.75 2.26 -8.19
CA LEU A 139 -7.36 2.16 -7.76
C LEU A 139 -6.33 2.43 -8.87
N PRO A 140 -6.47 1.86 -10.07
CA PRO A 140 -5.47 2.15 -11.11
C PRO A 140 -5.36 3.62 -11.48
N ALA A 141 -6.49 4.34 -11.45
CA ALA A 141 -6.48 5.78 -11.75
C ALA A 141 -5.85 6.62 -10.64
N LEU A 142 -5.82 6.09 -9.42
CA LEU A 142 -5.21 6.77 -8.27
C LEU A 142 -3.70 6.53 -8.19
N ALA A 143 -3.22 5.46 -8.83
CA ALA A 143 -1.81 5.07 -8.74
C ALA A 143 -0.93 5.96 -9.60
N VAL A 144 0.28 6.23 -9.10
CA VAL A 144 1.31 6.80 -9.97
C VAL A 144 1.66 5.80 -11.06
N ASP A 145 2.14 6.27 -12.20
CA ASP A 145 2.29 5.45 -13.40
C ASP A 145 3.07 4.15 -13.16
N PHE A 146 4.18 4.20 -12.44
CA PHE A 146 5.01 3.01 -12.27
C PHE A 146 4.40 1.98 -11.28
N LYS A 147 3.38 2.36 -10.52
CA LYS A 147 2.66 1.46 -9.62
C LYS A 147 1.34 0.96 -10.21
N ARG A 148 0.89 1.56 -11.31
CA ARG A 148 -0.42 1.23 -11.89
C ARG A 148 -0.58 -0.26 -12.20
N PRO A 149 0.41 -0.96 -12.79
CA PRO A 149 0.24 -2.39 -13.05
C PRO A 149 -0.04 -3.22 -11.81
N ILE A 150 0.52 -2.82 -10.66
CA ILE A 150 0.25 -3.51 -9.41
C ILE A 150 -1.21 -3.31 -9.01
N TYR A 151 -1.70 -2.08 -9.06
CA TYR A 151 -3.09 -1.79 -8.69
C TYR A 151 -4.08 -2.48 -9.65
N GLU A 152 -3.75 -2.56 -10.94
CA GLU A 152 -4.56 -3.31 -11.90
C GLU A 152 -4.64 -4.80 -11.53
N ALA A 153 -3.51 -5.39 -11.12
CA ALA A 153 -3.48 -6.78 -10.68
C ALA A 153 -4.35 -7.00 -9.44
N LEU A 154 -4.35 -6.03 -8.51
CA LEU A 154 -5.15 -6.11 -7.30
C LEU A 154 -6.65 -6.03 -7.58
N VAL A 155 -7.05 -5.19 -8.54
CA VAL A 155 -8.46 -5.10 -8.95
C VAL A 155 -8.94 -6.46 -9.44
N THR A 156 -8.16 -7.12 -10.27
CA THR A 156 -8.52 -8.45 -10.78
C THR A 156 -8.51 -9.50 -9.67
N SER A 157 -7.45 -9.51 -8.87
CA SER A 157 -7.24 -10.54 -7.85
C SER A 157 -8.28 -10.49 -6.73
N PHE A 158 -8.70 -9.28 -6.35
CA PHE A 158 -9.57 -9.08 -5.20
C PHE A 158 -10.99 -8.64 -5.56
N ALA A 159 -11.37 -8.72 -6.83
CA ALA A 159 -12.70 -8.30 -7.28
C ALA A 159 -13.84 -8.94 -6.49
N ARG A 160 -13.68 -10.20 -6.07
CA ARG A 160 -14.70 -10.91 -5.33
C ARG A 160 -15.02 -10.31 -3.96
N PHE A 161 -14.07 -9.55 -3.40
CA PHE A 161 -14.26 -8.91 -2.09
C PHE A 161 -14.93 -7.55 -2.19
N ALA A 162 -14.99 -6.98 -3.38
CA ALA A 162 -15.61 -5.68 -3.61
C ALA A 162 -17.13 -5.79 -3.76
N THR A 163 -17.64 -6.98 -3.94
CA THR A 163 -19.09 -7.17 -4.06
C THR A 163 -19.68 -7.41 -2.68
N SER A 164 -20.63 -6.55 -2.28
CA SER A 164 -21.43 -6.80 -1.09
C SER A 164 -22.44 -7.88 -1.47
N GLY A 165 -22.15 -9.07 -1.08
CA GLY A 165 -23.02 -10.18 -1.41
C GLY A 165 -24.12 -10.39 -0.45
#